data_db3dee2507858e22e84faf2f21855182
#
_entry.id   db3dee2507858e22e84faf2f21855182
#
_cell.length_a   1.000
_cell.length_b   1.000
_cell.length_c   1.000
_cell.angle_alpha   90.00
_cell.angle_beta   90.00
_cell.angle_gamma   90.00
#
_symmetry.space_group_name_H-M   'P 1'
#
loop_
_entity.id
_entity.type
_entity.pdbx_description
1 polymer ?
#
loop_
_entity_poly.entity_id
_entity_poly.type
_entity_poly.pdbx_seq_one_letter_code
_entity_poly.pdbx_strand_id
1 'polypeptide(L)'
;LDVLRAMHKSPAAVEAFRALREASGGLPAVIHASYLVNLGAEGELWEKSVASLADDLEKAALLGVEYVVVHPGSGRPERVKEGALKALRLAGVRSRPVLLVENTAGGGEKVGARFEELAWLVADTPLQVCLDTCHAYAAGYDVAEVPLGVLDALDRAVGLERVPVVHLNDSVGGLGSR
;
A
#
# COMPACT_ATOMS: atom_id res chain seq x y z
N LEU A 1 -8.50 -16.33 -9.80
CA LEU A 1 -8.61 -14.90 -10.22
C LEU A 1 -10.05 -14.40 -10.22
N ASP A 2 -11.05 -15.28 -10.32
CA ASP A 2 -12.47 -14.91 -10.24
C ASP A 2 -12.93 -14.49 -8.83
N VAL A 3 -12.19 -14.88 -7.80
CA VAL A 3 -12.48 -14.48 -6.41
C VAL A 3 -12.30 -12.95 -6.21
N LEU A 4 -11.41 -12.33 -6.97
CA LEU A 4 -11.18 -10.87 -6.91
C LEU A 4 -12.27 -10.04 -7.58
N ARG A 5 -13.10 -10.65 -8.47
CA ARG A 5 -14.21 -9.99 -9.16
C ARG A 5 -15.52 -9.96 -8.37
N ALA A 6 -15.65 -10.71 -7.30
CA ALA A 6 -16.96 -11.11 -6.77
C ALA A 6 -17.53 -10.24 -5.64
N MET A 7 -16.90 -9.13 -5.25
CA MET A 7 -17.59 -8.19 -4.36
C MET A 7 -18.48 -7.25 -5.18
N HIS A 8 -19.72 -7.62 -5.33
CA HIS A 8 -20.73 -6.75 -5.93
C HIS A 8 -20.76 -5.41 -5.16
N LYS A 9 -20.57 -4.32 -5.89
CA LYS A 9 -20.74 -2.94 -5.39
C LYS A 9 -22.24 -2.68 -5.17
N SER A 10 -22.86 -3.42 -4.23
CA SER A 10 -24.26 -3.22 -3.90
C SER A 10 -24.45 -1.82 -3.30
N PRO A 11 -25.27 -0.95 -3.89
CA PRO A 11 -25.54 0.39 -3.33
C PRO A 11 -25.98 0.34 -1.87
N ALA A 12 -26.82 -0.64 -1.52
CA ALA A 12 -27.30 -0.83 -0.14
C ALA A 12 -26.15 -1.20 0.83
N ALA A 13 -25.19 -2.04 0.40
CA ALA A 13 -24.04 -2.38 1.23
C ALA A 13 -23.09 -1.19 1.41
N VAL A 14 -22.91 -0.38 0.38
CA VAL A 14 -22.11 0.86 0.45
C VAL A 14 -22.73 1.84 1.42
N GLU A 15 -24.04 2.06 1.32
CA GLU A 15 -24.79 2.96 2.22
C GLU A 15 -24.76 2.48 3.67
N ALA A 16 -24.98 1.18 3.89
CA ALA A 16 -24.91 0.57 5.22
C ALA A 16 -23.51 0.74 5.85
N PHE A 17 -22.43 0.50 5.09
CA PHE A 17 -21.06 0.70 5.56
C PHE A 17 -20.82 2.16 5.97
N ARG A 18 -21.21 3.11 5.12
CA ARG A 18 -21.04 4.54 5.41
C ARG A 18 -21.79 4.97 6.66
N ALA A 19 -23.05 4.53 6.80
CA ALA A 19 -23.87 4.85 7.97
C ALA A 19 -23.28 4.26 9.26
N LEU A 20 -22.84 3.00 9.25
CA LEU A 20 -22.21 2.36 10.39
C LEU A 20 -20.90 3.04 10.78
N ARG A 21 -20.10 3.43 9.79
CA ARG A 21 -18.84 4.14 10.04
C ARG A 21 -19.08 5.51 10.67
N GLU A 22 -20.06 6.26 10.19
CA GLU A 22 -20.45 7.56 10.76
C GLU A 22 -20.96 7.38 12.20
N ALA A 23 -21.83 6.40 12.45
CA ALA A 23 -22.33 6.08 13.77
C ALA A 23 -21.21 5.62 14.76
N SER A 24 -20.12 5.08 14.25
CA SER A 24 -18.94 4.67 15.03
C SER A 24 -17.91 5.81 15.23
N GLY A 25 -18.28 7.07 14.95
CA GLY A 25 -17.40 8.23 15.13
C GLY A 25 -16.52 8.57 13.94
N GLY A 26 -16.77 7.99 12.77
CA GLY A 26 -16.07 8.34 11.51
C GLY A 26 -14.58 8.02 11.50
N LEU A 27 -14.16 6.97 12.21
CA LEU A 27 -12.74 6.56 12.25
C LEU A 27 -12.17 6.36 10.85
N PRO A 28 -10.91 6.76 10.59
CA PRO A 28 -10.24 6.49 9.33
C PRO A 28 -10.30 5.00 8.98
N ALA A 29 -10.51 4.71 7.70
CA ALA A 29 -10.56 3.34 7.21
C ALA A 29 -9.49 3.13 6.14
N VAL A 30 -8.97 1.91 6.08
CA VAL A 30 -7.94 1.48 5.15
C VAL A 30 -8.39 0.20 4.46
N ILE A 31 -8.27 0.13 3.16
CA ILE A 31 -8.36 -1.12 2.40
C ILE A 31 -6.94 -1.59 2.13
N HIS A 32 -6.66 -2.85 2.48
CA HIS A 32 -5.43 -3.51 2.03
C HIS A 32 -5.72 -4.30 0.76
N ALA A 33 -5.04 -3.97 -0.33
CA ALA A 33 -5.14 -4.70 -1.58
C ALA A 33 -4.69 -6.16 -1.42
N SER A 34 -5.17 -7.04 -2.31
CA SER A 34 -4.79 -8.44 -2.27
C SER A 34 -3.28 -8.63 -2.37
N TYR A 35 -2.72 -9.54 -1.55
CA TYR A 35 -1.31 -9.95 -1.62
C TYR A 35 -0.92 -10.60 -2.96
N LEU A 36 -1.90 -10.98 -3.79
CA LEU A 36 -1.67 -11.50 -5.14
C LEU A 36 -1.34 -10.40 -6.16
N VAL A 37 -1.57 -9.15 -5.82
CA VAL A 37 -1.17 -8.01 -6.65
C VAL A 37 0.35 -7.95 -6.73
N ASN A 38 0.89 -7.95 -7.95
CA ASN A 38 2.32 -7.77 -8.22
C ASN A 38 2.50 -6.72 -9.30
N LEU A 39 2.76 -5.48 -8.89
CA LEU A 39 2.93 -4.36 -9.80
C LEU A 39 4.29 -4.35 -10.52
N GLY A 40 5.26 -5.15 -10.03
CA GLY A 40 6.56 -5.31 -10.67
C GLY A 40 6.60 -6.43 -11.73
N ALA A 41 5.52 -7.21 -11.85
CA ALA A 41 5.41 -8.30 -12.82
C ALA A 41 5.43 -7.82 -14.26
N GLU A 42 5.46 -8.78 -15.20
CA GLU A 42 5.35 -8.51 -16.63
C GLU A 42 4.11 -9.20 -17.24
N GLY A 43 3.75 -8.77 -18.46
CA GLY A 43 2.70 -9.40 -19.24
C GLY A 43 1.34 -9.39 -18.56
N GLU A 44 0.61 -10.50 -18.71
CA GLU A 44 -0.77 -10.63 -18.25
C GLU A 44 -0.93 -10.49 -16.73
N LEU A 45 0.05 -10.94 -15.94
CA LEU A 45 0.01 -10.82 -14.48
C LEU A 45 0.03 -9.34 -14.05
N TRP A 46 0.84 -8.52 -14.70
CA TRP A 46 0.88 -7.09 -14.44
C TRP A 46 -0.46 -6.41 -14.76
N GLU A 47 -1.03 -6.70 -15.95
CA GLU A 47 -2.32 -6.12 -16.34
C GLU A 47 -3.45 -6.51 -15.35
N LYS A 48 -3.48 -7.77 -14.90
CA LYS A 48 -4.43 -8.25 -13.89
C LYS A 48 -4.21 -7.57 -12.53
N SER A 49 -2.95 -7.37 -12.13
CA SER A 49 -2.60 -6.69 -10.89
C SER A 49 -3.04 -5.23 -10.90
N VAL A 50 -2.78 -4.53 -11.99
CA VAL A 50 -3.23 -3.14 -12.18
C VAL A 50 -4.75 -3.03 -12.17
N ALA A 51 -5.45 -3.93 -12.86
CA ALA A 51 -6.91 -3.94 -12.89
C ALA A 51 -7.53 -4.24 -11.51
N SER A 52 -6.93 -5.18 -10.76
CA SER A 52 -7.36 -5.50 -9.39
C SER A 52 -7.19 -4.31 -8.46
N LEU A 53 -6.03 -3.65 -8.50
CA LEU A 53 -5.77 -2.46 -7.69
C LEU A 53 -6.70 -1.30 -8.07
N ALA A 54 -7.00 -1.11 -9.35
CA ALA A 54 -7.95 -0.10 -9.80
C ALA A 54 -9.36 -0.36 -9.24
N ASP A 55 -9.82 -1.61 -9.22
CA ASP A 55 -11.11 -2.00 -8.63
C ASP A 55 -11.15 -1.75 -7.12
N ASP A 56 -10.05 -2.01 -6.38
CA ASP A 56 -9.95 -1.70 -4.95
C ASP A 56 -9.98 -0.18 -4.69
N LEU A 57 -9.33 0.62 -5.52
CA LEU A 57 -9.39 2.08 -5.46
C LEU A 57 -10.80 2.63 -5.73
N GLU A 58 -11.50 2.09 -6.74
CA GLU A 58 -12.90 2.44 -7.00
C GLU A 58 -13.81 2.10 -5.81
N LYS A 59 -13.66 0.90 -5.24
CA LYS A 59 -14.41 0.48 -4.04
C LYS A 59 -14.14 1.40 -2.86
N ALA A 60 -12.87 1.73 -2.62
CA ALA A 60 -12.49 2.65 -1.56
C ALA A 60 -13.15 4.02 -1.74
N ALA A 61 -13.15 4.56 -2.96
CA ALA A 61 -13.84 5.81 -3.29
C ALA A 61 -15.34 5.72 -3.02
N LEU A 62 -16.00 4.64 -3.45
CA LEU A 62 -17.43 4.39 -3.20
C LEU A 62 -17.75 4.28 -1.72
N LEU A 63 -16.90 3.65 -0.93
CA LEU A 63 -17.07 3.47 0.52
C LEU A 63 -16.69 4.71 1.33
N GLY A 64 -16.02 5.69 0.71
CA GLY A 64 -15.49 6.87 1.39
C GLY A 64 -14.27 6.53 2.27
N VAL A 65 -13.55 5.46 1.93
CA VAL A 65 -12.31 5.03 2.61
C VAL A 65 -11.15 5.95 2.21
N GLU A 66 -10.31 6.32 3.17
CA GLU A 66 -9.26 7.31 2.97
C GLU A 66 -8.03 6.77 2.26
N TYR A 67 -7.70 5.49 2.51
CA TYR A 67 -6.42 4.91 2.08
C TYR A 67 -6.60 3.52 1.48
N VAL A 68 -5.83 3.24 0.45
CA VAL A 68 -5.62 1.88 -0.07
C VAL A 68 -4.14 1.55 0.04
N VAL A 69 -3.80 0.47 0.73
CA VAL A 69 -2.43 -0.03 0.90
C VAL A 69 -2.18 -1.15 -0.09
N VAL A 70 -1.03 -1.14 -0.74
CA VAL A 70 -0.61 -2.22 -1.64
C VAL A 70 0.86 -2.58 -1.43
N HIS A 71 1.16 -3.87 -1.41
CA HIS A 71 2.54 -4.34 -1.55
C HIS A 71 3.01 -4.07 -2.98
N PRO A 72 4.22 -3.50 -3.18
CA PRO A 72 4.73 -3.20 -4.53
C PRO A 72 4.83 -4.45 -5.41
N GLY A 73 5.13 -5.60 -4.79
CA GLY A 73 5.40 -6.85 -5.50
C GLY A 73 6.89 -7.07 -5.77
N SER A 74 7.18 -7.88 -6.78
CA SER A 74 8.54 -8.28 -7.16
C SER A 74 8.80 -7.95 -8.63
N GLY A 75 10.01 -7.51 -8.95
CA GLY A 75 10.43 -7.16 -10.30
C GLY A 75 11.04 -5.76 -10.36
N ARG A 76 10.82 -5.04 -11.45
CA ARG A 76 11.44 -3.72 -11.65
C ARG A 76 10.67 -2.60 -10.97
N PRO A 77 11.33 -1.72 -10.18
CA PRO A 77 10.69 -0.58 -9.51
C PRO A 77 9.93 0.35 -10.48
N GLU A 78 10.44 0.52 -11.72
CA GLU A 78 9.78 1.34 -12.75
C GLU A 78 8.40 0.78 -13.12
N ARG A 79 8.28 -0.55 -13.19
CA ARG A 79 7.00 -1.23 -13.47
C ARG A 79 6.02 -1.06 -12.31
N VAL A 80 6.53 -1.11 -11.06
CA VAL A 80 5.71 -0.85 -9.86
C VAL A 80 5.12 0.55 -9.92
N LYS A 81 5.97 1.56 -10.16
CA LYS A 81 5.55 2.96 -10.24
C LYS A 81 4.55 3.19 -11.38
N GLU A 82 4.83 2.65 -12.56
CA GLU A 82 3.94 2.70 -13.71
C GLU A 82 2.58 2.06 -13.42
N GLY A 83 2.59 0.84 -12.80
CA GLY A 83 1.39 0.09 -12.48
C GLY A 83 0.51 0.80 -11.46
N ALA A 84 1.10 1.35 -10.40
CA ALA A 84 0.38 2.13 -9.39
C ALA A 84 -0.28 3.37 -10.00
N LEU A 85 0.45 4.13 -10.83
CA LEU A 85 -0.09 5.30 -11.52
C LEU A 85 -1.15 4.94 -12.56
N LYS A 86 -1.00 3.80 -13.27
CA LYS A 86 -2.02 3.30 -14.20
C LYS A 86 -3.29 2.91 -13.45
N ALA A 87 -3.18 2.23 -12.31
CA ALA A 87 -4.34 1.87 -11.48
C ALA A 87 -5.12 3.12 -11.01
N LEU A 88 -4.43 4.16 -10.51
CA LEU A 88 -5.05 5.44 -10.15
C LEU A 88 -5.80 6.08 -11.31
N ARG A 89 -5.21 6.08 -12.52
CA ARG A 89 -5.86 6.64 -13.72
C ARG A 89 -7.09 5.83 -14.12
N LEU A 90 -7.02 4.49 -14.09
CA LEU A 90 -8.15 3.62 -14.44
C LEU A 90 -9.31 3.79 -13.46
N ALA A 91 -9.01 3.88 -12.16
CA ALA A 91 -10.02 4.12 -11.12
C ALA A 91 -10.62 5.54 -11.14
N GLY A 92 -10.06 6.45 -11.92
CA GLY A 92 -10.52 7.85 -11.98
C GLY A 92 -10.32 8.62 -10.67
N VAL A 93 -9.47 8.14 -9.79
CA VAL A 93 -9.18 8.75 -8.48
C VAL A 93 -8.31 9.99 -8.66
N ARG A 94 -8.75 11.13 -8.10
CA ARG A 94 -8.02 12.40 -8.19
C ARG A 94 -7.37 12.82 -6.86
N SER A 95 -8.05 12.61 -5.74
CA SER A 95 -7.57 13.05 -4.43
C SER A 95 -7.74 11.98 -3.33
N ARG A 96 -8.83 11.24 -3.34
CA ARG A 96 -9.11 10.17 -2.38
C ARG A 96 -9.83 9.01 -3.05
N PRO A 97 -9.53 7.77 -2.66
CA PRO A 97 -8.53 7.36 -1.66
C PRO A 97 -7.09 7.70 -2.05
N VAL A 98 -6.19 7.84 -1.09
CA VAL A 98 -4.75 7.93 -1.31
C VAL A 98 -4.19 6.52 -1.43
N LEU A 99 -3.42 6.25 -2.47
CA LEU A 99 -2.73 4.97 -2.64
C LEU A 99 -1.40 4.99 -1.90
N LEU A 100 -1.23 4.04 -1.00
CA LEU A 100 -0.03 3.85 -0.18
C LEU A 100 0.74 2.63 -0.66
N VAL A 101 2.03 2.81 -0.89
CA VAL A 101 2.97 1.71 -1.15
C VAL A 101 3.54 1.27 0.19
N GLU A 102 3.39 0.01 0.54
CA GLU A 102 3.90 -0.54 1.79
C GLU A 102 5.36 -0.98 1.62
N ASN A 103 6.21 -0.70 2.63
CA ASN A 103 7.55 -1.29 2.66
C ASN A 103 7.47 -2.81 2.77
N THR A 104 8.49 -3.49 2.27
CA THR A 104 8.58 -4.96 2.28
C THR A 104 9.79 -5.44 3.06
N ALA A 105 9.73 -6.69 3.52
CA ALA A 105 10.87 -7.34 4.18
C ALA A 105 12.09 -7.54 3.27
N GLY A 106 11.90 -7.39 1.96
CA GLY A 106 12.95 -7.70 0.98
C GLY A 106 13.04 -9.18 0.68
N GLY A 107 14.17 -9.56 0.12
CA GLY A 107 14.41 -10.94 -0.36
C GLY A 107 14.00 -11.14 -1.82
N GLY A 108 14.84 -11.83 -2.60
CA GLY A 108 14.62 -11.97 -4.04
C GLY A 108 14.56 -10.63 -4.76
N GLU A 109 13.56 -10.48 -5.61
CA GLU A 109 13.30 -9.25 -6.39
C GLU A 109 12.21 -8.37 -5.78
N LYS A 110 11.88 -8.51 -4.48
CA LYS A 110 10.86 -7.69 -3.81
C LYS A 110 11.30 -6.23 -3.78
N VAL A 111 10.41 -5.37 -4.21
CA VAL A 111 10.60 -3.91 -4.25
C VAL A 111 10.14 -3.27 -2.94
N GLY A 112 10.77 -2.17 -2.53
CA GLY A 112 10.34 -1.38 -1.37
C GLY A 112 10.91 -1.85 -0.03
N ALA A 113 12.00 -2.63 -0.03
CA ALA A 113 12.68 -3.03 1.20
C ALA A 113 13.53 -1.90 1.79
N ARG A 114 13.98 -0.96 0.97
CA ARG A 114 14.79 0.18 1.39
C ARG A 114 13.98 1.46 1.32
N PHE A 115 14.19 2.34 2.28
CA PHE A 115 13.47 3.62 2.31
C PHE A 115 13.78 4.50 1.10
N GLU A 116 14.99 4.40 0.52
CA GLU A 116 15.36 5.10 -0.72
C GLU A 116 14.57 4.58 -1.94
N GLU A 117 14.23 3.28 -1.97
CA GLU A 117 13.36 2.74 -3.02
C GLU A 117 11.93 3.28 -2.89
N LEU A 118 11.39 3.36 -1.65
CA LEU A 118 10.09 3.97 -1.40
C LEU A 118 10.10 5.44 -1.80
N ALA A 119 11.14 6.18 -1.43
CA ALA A 119 11.32 7.58 -1.81
C ALA A 119 11.26 7.74 -3.34
N TRP A 120 11.97 6.89 -4.07
CA TRP A 120 11.96 6.89 -5.53
C TRP A 120 10.58 6.57 -6.11
N LEU A 121 9.86 5.60 -5.53
CA LEU A 121 8.51 5.21 -5.97
C LEU A 121 7.53 6.38 -5.83
N VAL A 122 7.59 7.12 -4.72
CA VAL A 122 6.65 8.20 -4.44
C VAL A 122 7.07 9.56 -4.98
N ALA A 123 8.33 9.72 -5.41
CA ALA A 123 8.83 10.99 -5.95
C ALA A 123 8.00 11.44 -7.16
N ASP A 124 7.58 12.71 -7.17
CA ASP A 124 6.80 13.35 -8.22
C ASP A 124 5.48 12.63 -8.55
N THR A 125 4.88 11.97 -7.56
CA THR A 125 3.62 11.23 -7.69
C THR A 125 2.66 11.55 -6.55
N PRO A 126 1.35 11.23 -6.69
CA PRO A 126 0.40 11.31 -5.59
C PRO A 126 0.48 10.11 -4.63
N LEU A 127 1.40 9.17 -4.85
CA LEU A 127 1.59 8.01 -3.98
C LEU A 127 2.16 8.45 -2.63
N GLN A 128 1.79 7.71 -1.58
CA GLN A 128 2.37 7.85 -0.25
C GLN A 128 2.82 6.49 0.27
N VAL A 129 3.30 6.41 1.48
CA VAL A 129 3.89 5.21 2.07
C VAL A 129 3.06 4.71 3.24
N CYS A 130 2.93 3.40 3.37
CA CYS A 130 2.55 2.72 4.59
C CYS A 130 3.80 2.08 5.20
N LEU A 131 4.10 2.36 6.47
CA LEU A 131 5.19 1.71 7.19
C LEU A 131 4.68 0.47 7.91
N ASP A 132 5.17 -0.71 7.54
CA ASP A 132 5.01 -1.94 8.33
C ASP A 132 6.28 -2.19 9.15
N THR A 133 6.12 -2.27 10.48
CA THR A 133 7.25 -2.41 11.42
C THR A 133 7.89 -3.79 11.35
N CYS A 134 7.10 -4.86 11.12
CA CYS A 134 7.64 -6.21 10.93
C CYS A 134 8.47 -6.29 9.66
N HIS A 135 7.98 -5.74 8.54
CA HIS A 135 8.73 -5.70 7.29
C HIS A 135 10.00 -4.85 7.41
N ALA A 136 9.94 -3.71 8.09
CA ALA A 136 11.11 -2.87 8.34
C ALA A 136 12.17 -3.64 9.15
N TYR A 137 11.76 -4.32 10.23
CA TYR A 137 12.67 -5.13 11.06
C TYR A 137 13.30 -6.26 10.26
N ALA A 138 12.51 -6.99 9.49
CA ALA A 138 13.00 -8.04 8.61
C ALA A 138 13.92 -7.54 7.49
N ALA A 139 13.75 -6.27 7.04
CA ALA A 139 14.63 -5.62 6.09
C ALA A 139 15.94 -5.10 6.70
N GLY A 140 16.05 -5.08 8.04
CA GLY A 140 17.25 -4.67 8.77
C GLY A 140 17.17 -3.32 9.45
N TYR A 141 15.98 -2.70 9.51
CA TYR A 141 15.74 -1.49 10.29
C TYR A 141 15.33 -1.88 11.71
N ASP A 142 16.17 -1.61 12.70
CA ASP A 142 15.93 -2.04 14.08
C ASP A 142 14.89 -1.14 14.78
N VAL A 143 13.63 -1.39 14.47
CA VAL A 143 12.48 -0.69 15.08
C VAL A 143 12.27 -1.06 16.55
N ALA A 144 12.90 -2.13 17.03
CA ALA A 144 12.79 -2.58 18.42
C ALA A 144 13.72 -1.80 19.35
N GLU A 145 14.99 -1.68 19.00
CA GLU A 145 16.01 -1.07 19.87
C GLU A 145 16.20 0.42 19.57
N VAL A 146 16.06 0.84 18.29
CA VAL A 146 16.32 2.22 17.88
C VAL A 146 15.18 2.83 17.04
N PRO A 147 13.91 2.77 17.51
CA PRO A 147 12.74 3.19 16.73
C PRO A 147 12.84 4.64 16.22
N LEU A 148 13.34 5.57 17.04
CA LEU A 148 13.49 6.96 16.63
C LEU A 148 14.53 7.12 15.52
N GLY A 149 15.62 6.36 15.56
CA GLY A 149 16.63 6.35 14.48
C GLY A 149 16.08 5.82 13.16
N VAL A 150 15.18 4.83 13.23
CA VAL A 150 14.48 4.33 12.04
C VAL A 150 13.51 5.36 11.49
N LEU A 151 12.73 6.03 12.35
CA LEU A 151 11.84 7.11 11.93
C LEU A 151 12.61 8.28 11.32
N ASP A 152 13.74 8.67 11.90
CA ASP A 152 14.62 9.71 11.35
C ASP A 152 15.16 9.31 9.95
N ALA A 153 15.48 8.03 9.75
CA ALA A 153 15.94 7.55 8.45
C ALA A 153 14.80 7.57 7.41
N LEU A 154 13.58 7.19 7.81
CA LEU A 154 12.40 7.27 6.97
C LEU A 154 12.05 8.71 6.62
N ASP A 155 12.12 9.62 7.60
CA ASP A 155 11.86 11.06 7.39
C ASP A 155 12.83 11.66 6.38
N ARG A 156 14.12 11.40 6.54
CA ARG A 156 15.14 11.88 5.59
C ARG A 156 14.95 11.33 4.17
N ALA A 157 14.45 10.11 4.04
CA ALA A 157 14.27 9.48 2.72
C ALA A 157 12.97 9.89 2.05
N VAL A 158 11.86 9.83 2.77
CA VAL A 158 10.48 9.94 2.24
C VAL A 158 9.77 11.22 2.70
N GLY A 159 10.01 11.66 3.95
CA GLY A 159 9.22 12.66 4.68
C GLY A 159 8.07 11.99 5.43
N LEU A 160 7.98 12.19 6.75
CA LEU A 160 6.92 11.56 7.57
C LEU A 160 5.51 12.04 7.21
N GLU A 161 5.38 13.22 6.64
CA GLU A 161 4.10 13.74 6.13
C GLU A 161 3.53 12.88 4.99
N ARG A 162 4.34 12.04 4.36
CA ARG A 162 3.94 11.07 3.34
C ARG A 162 3.72 9.66 3.89
N VAL A 163 3.72 9.49 5.21
CA VAL A 163 3.54 8.18 5.88
C VAL A 163 2.31 8.23 6.80
N PRO A 164 1.09 8.32 6.25
CA PRO A 164 -0.13 8.51 7.05
C PRO A 164 -0.60 7.24 7.77
N VAL A 165 -0.07 6.08 7.43
CA VAL A 165 -0.50 4.78 7.98
C VAL A 165 0.72 3.97 8.42
N VAL A 166 0.61 3.38 9.60
CA VAL A 166 1.58 2.42 10.14
C VAL A 166 0.88 1.11 10.47
N HIS A 167 1.39 0.01 9.93
CA HIS A 167 1.07 -1.34 10.39
C HIS A 167 2.01 -1.67 11.55
N LEU A 168 1.50 -1.59 12.77
CA LEU A 168 2.27 -1.88 13.96
C LEU A 168 2.24 -3.40 14.23
N ASN A 169 3.15 -4.11 13.57
CA ASN A 169 3.27 -5.55 13.62
C ASN A 169 4.52 -5.99 14.37
N ASP A 170 4.42 -7.09 15.11
CA ASP A 170 5.55 -7.79 15.69
C ASP A 170 6.18 -8.76 14.68
N SER A 171 7.43 -9.19 14.91
CA SER A 171 8.17 -10.08 14.04
C SER A 171 8.58 -11.36 14.76
N VAL A 172 8.27 -12.51 14.16
CA VAL A 172 8.77 -13.82 14.62
C VAL A 172 10.24 -14.02 14.22
N GLY A 173 10.66 -13.38 13.12
CA GLY A 173 12.04 -13.46 12.62
C GLY A 173 12.97 -12.45 13.31
N GLY A 174 14.27 -12.70 13.26
CA GLY A 174 15.27 -11.77 13.75
C GLY A 174 15.48 -10.57 12.82
N LEU A 175 16.24 -9.58 13.29
CA LEU A 175 16.63 -8.41 12.50
C LEU A 175 17.32 -8.84 11.19
N GLY A 176 16.85 -8.32 10.07
CA GLY A 176 17.41 -8.63 8.75
C GLY A 176 17.11 -10.04 8.24
N SER A 177 16.11 -10.73 8.81
CA SER A 177 15.79 -12.14 8.45
C SER A 177 15.20 -12.31 7.05
N ARG A 178 14.63 -11.27 6.46
CA ARG A 178 14.04 -11.16 5.10
C ARG A 178 12.99 -12.21 4.75
#